data_068ead4c544b153c217943d93d3cb631
#
_entry.id   068ead4c544b153c217943d93d3cb631
#
_cell.length_a   1.000
_cell.length_b   1.000
_cell.length_c   1.000
_cell.angle_alpha   90.00
_cell.angle_beta   90.00
_cell.angle_gamma   90.00
#
_symmetry.space_group_name_H-M   'P 1'
#
loop_
_entity.id
_entity.type
_entity.pdbx_description
1 polymer ?
#
loop_
_entity_poly.entity_id
_entity_poly.type
_entity_poly.pdbx_seq_one_letter_code
_entity_poly.pdbx_strand_id
1 'polypeptide(L)'
;VIRATILGCGSSGGVPRIGGRWGACDPKNPKNRRRRCSLLVEREGSEGVTQVLIDTGPDLVPQLLDAGVATLDAVIYSHPHADHIHGIDDLRQLVYNARRRMPVWADAPTTQALTERFDYIFEAPEGSHYPPIADLHRLDGPVTIDGPGGALSFHPFRVPHGGITALGFRIGGLVYLPDVSEIPESAWPLIEGAETFICDALRPEPHPSHAHLAQALDWIERSGCPRGVLTNMHIDMDYNEVMAQTPDHILPAHDGMVIEVSAKTPSLPPMMADLL
;
A
#
# COMPACT_ATOMS: atom_id res chain seq x y z
N VAL A 1 18.67 2.61 -5.23
CA VAL A 1 17.78 1.48 -5.01
C VAL A 1 16.64 1.94 -4.11
N ILE A 2 15.42 1.48 -4.38
CA ILE A 2 14.26 1.58 -3.49
C ILE A 2 14.04 0.19 -2.91
N ARG A 3 13.85 0.10 -1.60
CA ARG A 3 13.39 -1.08 -0.90
C ARG A 3 11.93 -0.92 -0.55
N ALA A 4 11.10 -1.88 -0.91
CA ALA A 4 9.70 -1.96 -0.55
C ALA A 4 9.48 -3.18 0.33
N THR A 5 8.96 -2.98 1.55
CA THR A 5 8.62 -4.06 2.48
C THR A 5 7.11 -4.17 2.58
N ILE A 6 6.56 -5.32 2.21
CA ILE A 6 5.13 -5.62 2.37
C ILE A 6 4.88 -5.89 3.86
N LEU A 7 4.28 -4.93 4.57
CA LEU A 7 3.99 -5.05 6.00
C LEU A 7 2.76 -5.92 6.27
N GLY A 8 1.87 -5.99 5.30
CA GLY A 8 0.71 -6.85 5.29
C GLY A 8 0.19 -7.05 3.87
N CYS A 9 -0.29 -8.25 3.59
CA CYS A 9 -0.79 -8.65 2.26
C CYS A 9 -2.13 -9.39 2.32
N GLY A 10 -2.84 -9.28 3.43
CA GLY A 10 -4.15 -9.88 3.62
C GLY A 10 -5.29 -8.91 3.34
N SER A 11 -6.44 -9.45 2.96
CA SER A 11 -7.68 -8.70 2.78
C SER A 11 -8.18 -8.07 4.09
N SER A 12 -9.26 -7.31 4.02
CA SER A 12 -9.83 -6.52 5.13
C SER A 12 -10.04 -7.30 6.44
N GLY A 13 -10.29 -8.60 6.37
CA GLY A 13 -10.42 -9.48 7.56
C GLY A 13 -9.11 -10.04 8.09
N GLY A 14 -8.00 -9.88 7.36
CA GLY A 14 -6.73 -10.56 7.63
C GLY A 14 -6.80 -12.09 7.50
N VAL A 15 -5.68 -12.76 7.73
CA VAL A 15 -5.61 -14.24 7.80
C VAL A 15 -4.79 -14.62 9.03
N PRO A 16 -5.30 -15.42 9.98
CA PRO A 16 -6.68 -15.90 10.07
C PRO A 16 -7.68 -14.78 10.40
N ARG A 17 -8.95 -15.00 10.10
CA ARG A 17 -10.03 -14.13 10.56
C ARG A 17 -10.33 -14.35 12.04
N ILE A 18 -11.02 -13.39 12.66
CA ILE A 18 -11.49 -13.50 14.05
C ILE A 18 -12.17 -14.85 14.26
N GLY A 19 -11.85 -15.48 15.40
CA GLY A 19 -12.29 -16.84 15.71
C GLY A 19 -11.35 -17.93 15.18
N GLY A 20 -10.16 -17.56 14.69
CA GLY A 20 -9.15 -18.53 14.22
C GLY A 20 -9.49 -19.20 12.90
N ARG A 21 -10.27 -18.52 12.04
CA ARG A 21 -10.74 -19.09 10.77
C ARG A 21 -9.69 -18.89 9.67
N TRP A 22 -9.10 -19.99 9.21
CA TRP A 22 -8.04 -20.03 8.22
C TRP A 22 -8.53 -20.26 6.77
N GLY A 23 -9.80 -20.70 6.58
CA GLY A 23 -10.31 -21.07 5.25
C GLY A 23 -9.52 -22.22 4.65
N ALA A 24 -9.03 -22.04 3.43
CA ALA A 24 -8.16 -22.98 2.74
C ALA A 24 -6.68 -22.87 3.17
N CYS A 25 -6.28 -21.81 3.86
CA CYS A 25 -4.90 -21.58 4.25
C CYS A 25 -4.41 -22.55 5.32
N ASP A 26 -3.27 -23.21 5.11
CA ASP A 26 -2.62 -24.05 6.12
C ASP A 26 -2.14 -23.19 7.31
N PRO A 27 -2.67 -23.40 8.55
CA PRO A 27 -2.26 -22.62 9.72
C PRO A 27 -0.80 -22.86 10.16
N LYS A 28 -0.16 -23.92 9.67
CA LYS A 28 1.25 -24.24 9.96
C LYS A 28 2.23 -23.48 9.06
N ASN A 29 1.76 -22.99 7.91
CA ASN A 29 2.60 -22.18 7.04
C ASN A 29 2.57 -20.71 7.51
N PRO A 30 3.69 -20.17 8.04
CA PRO A 30 3.72 -18.79 8.55
C PRO A 30 3.42 -17.74 7.48
N LYS A 31 3.65 -18.05 6.18
CA LYS A 31 3.35 -17.17 5.06
C LYS A 31 1.86 -16.99 4.80
N ASN A 32 1.02 -17.82 5.40
CA ASN A 32 -0.44 -17.67 5.37
C ASN A 32 -0.97 -16.73 6.44
N ARG A 33 -0.15 -16.36 7.43
CA ARG A 33 -0.55 -15.31 8.39
C ARG A 33 -0.35 -13.97 7.74
N ARG A 34 -1.45 -13.25 7.48
CA ARG A 34 -1.46 -12.00 6.73
C ARG A 34 -2.21 -10.91 7.50
N ARG A 35 -1.52 -9.81 7.76
CA ARG A 35 -2.11 -8.55 8.23
C ARG A 35 -2.72 -7.79 7.07
N ARG A 36 -3.53 -6.76 7.36
CA ARG A 36 -4.12 -5.88 6.33
C ARG A 36 -3.05 -5.19 5.52
N CYS A 37 -3.38 -4.88 4.27
CA CYS A 37 -2.43 -4.31 3.32
C CYS A 37 -1.78 -3.03 3.85
N SER A 38 -0.46 -2.97 3.76
CA SER A 38 0.36 -1.79 3.97
C SER A 38 1.74 -2.02 3.36
N LEU A 39 2.36 -0.97 2.82
CA LEU A 39 3.67 -1.02 2.19
C LEU A 39 4.59 0.05 2.76
N LEU A 40 5.75 -0.37 3.28
CA LEU A 40 6.84 0.53 3.64
C LEU A 40 7.77 0.69 2.43
N VAL A 41 8.00 1.93 2.02
CA VAL A 41 8.92 2.29 0.92
C VAL A 41 10.10 3.04 1.48
N GLU A 42 11.30 2.55 1.21
CA GLU A 42 12.53 3.06 1.76
C GLU A 42 13.55 3.37 0.67
N ARG A 43 14.32 4.43 0.90
CA ARG A 43 15.51 4.75 0.13
C ARG A 43 16.66 5.04 1.08
N GLU A 44 17.77 4.31 0.92
CA GLU A 44 18.98 4.53 1.69
C GLU A 44 19.91 5.49 0.94
N GLY A 45 20.52 6.41 1.66
CA GLY A 45 21.50 7.36 1.17
C GLY A 45 22.61 7.60 2.21
N SER A 46 23.53 8.50 1.89
CA SER A 46 24.70 8.79 2.75
C SER A 46 24.34 9.43 4.10
N GLU A 47 23.19 10.07 4.21
CA GLU A 47 22.77 10.81 5.41
C GLU A 47 21.72 10.04 6.24
N GLY A 48 21.25 8.88 5.75
CA GLY A 48 20.28 8.05 6.43
C GLY A 48 19.31 7.37 5.47
N VAL A 49 18.09 7.11 5.95
CA VAL A 49 17.03 6.43 5.20
C VAL A 49 15.81 7.33 5.11
N THR A 50 15.28 7.53 3.90
CA THR A 50 13.95 8.11 3.70
C THR A 50 12.92 7.00 3.76
N GLN A 51 11.90 7.14 4.62
CA GLN A 51 10.89 6.10 4.88
C GLN A 51 9.48 6.67 4.67
N VAL A 52 8.72 6.09 3.76
CA VAL A 52 7.32 6.47 3.48
C VAL A 52 6.44 5.25 3.61
N LEU A 53 5.33 5.41 4.33
CA LEU A 53 4.34 4.36 4.52
C LEU A 53 3.14 4.58 3.60
N ILE A 54 2.68 3.54 2.93
CA ILE A 54 1.39 3.54 2.24
C ILE A 54 0.39 2.76 3.10
N ASP A 55 -0.66 3.46 3.52
CA ASP A 55 -1.77 3.02 4.37
C ASP A 55 -1.39 2.67 5.82
N THR A 56 -2.31 3.00 6.72
CA THR A 56 -2.23 2.74 8.16
C THR A 56 -3.43 1.90 8.60
N GLY A 57 -3.40 0.62 8.29
CA GLY A 57 -4.46 -0.29 8.71
C GLY A 57 -4.44 -0.56 10.23
N PRO A 58 -5.44 -1.32 10.75
CA PRO A 58 -5.53 -1.63 12.17
C PRO A 58 -4.37 -2.46 12.73
N ASP A 59 -3.52 -3.00 11.87
CA ASP A 59 -2.32 -3.78 12.24
C ASP A 59 -1.04 -2.94 12.32
N LEU A 60 -1.14 -1.61 12.20
CA LEU A 60 0.02 -0.71 12.08
C LEU A 60 1.09 -0.93 13.14
N VAL A 61 0.71 -1.03 14.41
CA VAL A 61 1.67 -1.17 15.51
C VAL A 61 2.52 -2.44 15.36
N PRO A 62 1.95 -3.66 15.27
CA PRO A 62 2.77 -4.85 15.07
C PRO A 62 3.54 -4.85 13.73
N GLN A 63 3.01 -4.23 12.68
CA GLN A 63 3.71 -4.09 11.39
C GLN A 63 5.00 -3.28 11.53
N LEU A 64 4.93 -2.12 12.16
CA LEU A 64 6.09 -1.24 12.36
C LEU A 64 7.10 -1.80 13.37
N LEU A 65 6.63 -2.49 14.42
CA LEU A 65 7.51 -3.17 15.38
C LEU A 65 8.33 -4.28 14.70
N ASP A 66 7.68 -5.11 13.89
CA ASP A 66 8.36 -6.19 13.17
C ASP A 66 9.33 -5.65 12.10
N ALA A 67 9.01 -4.51 11.49
CA ALA A 67 9.89 -3.84 10.52
C ALA A 67 11.00 -3.00 11.17
N GLY A 68 11.00 -2.83 12.51
CA GLY A 68 11.97 -2.02 13.22
C GLY A 68 11.87 -0.52 12.94
N VAL A 69 10.70 -0.03 12.54
CA VAL A 69 10.47 1.38 12.17
C VAL A 69 10.17 2.21 13.41
N ALA A 70 10.98 3.23 13.66
CA ALA A 70 10.81 4.17 14.78
C ALA A 70 10.34 5.56 14.35
N THR A 71 10.54 5.93 13.10
CA THR A 71 10.14 7.22 12.49
C THR A 71 9.72 7.01 11.05
N LEU A 72 8.93 7.95 10.50
CA LEU A 72 8.57 8.02 9.09
C LEU A 72 8.72 9.44 8.58
N ASP A 73 8.96 9.61 7.29
CA ASP A 73 9.01 10.92 6.63
C ASP A 73 7.65 11.37 6.13
N ALA A 74 6.80 10.44 5.71
CA ALA A 74 5.41 10.70 5.32
C ALA A 74 4.56 9.44 5.37
N VAL A 75 3.24 9.64 5.35
CA VAL A 75 2.22 8.62 5.09
C VAL A 75 1.43 9.03 3.85
N ILE A 76 1.15 8.07 2.97
CA ILE A 76 0.32 8.25 1.78
C ILE A 76 -0.84 7.26 1.85
N TYR A 77 -2.06 7.70 1.58
CA TYR A 77 -3.23 6.82 1.59
C TYR A 77 -3.68 6.45 0.19
N SER A 78 -4.02 5.17 0.01
CA SER A 78 -4.58 4.64 -1.23
C SER A 78 -6.07 4.92 -1.37
N HIS A 79 -6.86 4.73 -0.30
CA HIS A 79 -8.31 4.94 -0.31
C HIS A 79 -8.89 4.91 1.13
N PRO A 80 -10.17 5.30 1.34
CA PRO A 80 -10.73 5.54 2.68
C PRO A 80 -11.32 4.32 3.40
N HIS A 81 -11.09 3.08 2.95
CA HIS A 81 -11.58 1.91 3.66
C HIS A 81 -10.90 1.72 5.02
N ALA A 82 -11.63 1.12 5.96
CA ALA A 82 -11.21 1.00 7.35
C ALA A 82 -9.90 0.23 7.55
N ASP A 83 -9.71 -0.80 6.78
CA ASP A 83 -8.50 -1.64 6.81
C ASP A 83 -7.25 -0.92 6.29
N HIS A 84 -7.41 0.25 5.65
CA HIS A 84 -6.32 1.11 5.18
C HIS A 84 -6.09 2.36 6.03
N ILE A 85 -7.09 2.85 6.80
CA ILE A 85 -6.96 4.13 7.50
C ILE A 85 -7.13 4.06 9.03
N HIS A 86 -7.67 2.99 9.60
CA HIS A 86 -8.07 2.97 11.01
C HIS A 86 -6.91 2.89 12.02
N GLY A 87 -5.67 2.69 11.59
CA GLY A 87 -4.47 2.78 12.43
C GLY A 87 -3.85 4.17 12.50
N ILE A 88 -4.49 5.20 11.95
CA ILE A 88 -3.91 6.55 11.88
C ILE A 88 -3.56 7.14 13.25
N ASP A 89 -4.28 6.83 14.33
CA ASP A 89 -3.97 7.35 15.67
C ASP A 89 -2.66 6.79 16.23
N ASP A 90 -2.24 5.59 15.79
CA ASP A 90 -0.98 4.97 16.20
C ASP A 90 0.27 5.68 15.62
N LEU A 91 0.09 6.60 14.66
CA LEU A 91 1.15 7.51 14.19
C LEU A 91 1.66 8.43 15.31
N ARG A 92 0.89 8.60 16.39
CA ARG A 92 1.24 9.45 17.54
C ARG A 92 2.62 9.12 18.11
N GLN A 93 2.95 7.85 18.26
CA GLN A 93 4.27 7.46 18.81
C GLN A 93 5.41 7.81 17.84
N LEU A 94 5.21 7.68 16.54
CA LEU A 94 6.21 8.08 15.53
C LEU A 94 6.45 9.60 15.55
N VAL A 95 5.39 10.39 15.74
CA VAL A 95 5.45 11.85 15.88
C VAL A 95 6.24 12.25 17.13
N TYR A 96 6.03 11.57 18.27
CA TYR A 96 6.81 11.80 19.48
C TYR A 96 8.29 11.44 19.29
N ASN A 97 8.58 10.33 18.64
CA ASN A 97 9.95 9.91 18.34
C ASN A 97 10.66 10.93 17.42
N ALA A 98 9.99 11.37 16.36
CA ALA A 98 10.52 12.31 15.37
C ALA A 98 10.50 13.77 15.85
N ARG A 99 9.70 14.11 16.88
CA ARG A 99 9.43 15.48 17.39
C ARG A 99 8.94 16.43 16.29
N ARG A 100 8.19 15.91 15.33
CA ARG A 100 7.57 16.68 14.23
C ARG A 100 6.24 16.04 13.85
N ARG A 101 5.30 16.86 13.37
CA ARG A 101 4.04 16.36 12.84
C ARG A 101 4.28 15.48 11.62
N MET A 102 3.42 14.48 11.43
CA MET A 102 3.47 13.55 10.32
C MET A 102 2.85 14.19 9.07
N PRO A 103 3.61 14.36 7.97
CA PRO A 103 3.02 14.71 6.69
C PRO A 103 2.16 13.55 6.19
N VAL A 104 0.88 13.83 5.91
CA VAL A 104 -0.10 12.85 5.44
C VAL A 104 -0.65 13.30 4.09
N TRP A 105 -0.60 12.43 3.09
CA TRP A 105 -1.04 12.71 1.73
C TRP A 105 -2.24 11.83 1.37
N ALA A 106 -3.34 12.45 0.91
CA ALA A 106 -4.55 11.76 0.53
C ALA A 106 -5.30 12.50 -0.59
N ASP A 107 -6.00 11.75 -1.44
CA ASP A 107 -6.91 12.34 -2.44
C ASP A 107 -8.16 12.96 -1.77
N ALA A 108 -9.04 13.59 -2.57
CA ALA A 108 -10.22 14.29 -2.04
C ALA A 108 -11.14 13.39 -1.22
N PRO A 109 -11.57 12.22 -1.72
CA PRO A 109 -12.47 11.34 -0.96
C PRO A 109 -11.84 10.83 0.33
N THR A 110 -10.57 10.47 0.29
CA THR A 110 -9.85 9.96 1.47
C THR A 110 -9.60 11.09 2.48
N THR A 111 -9.25 12.30 2.01
CA THR A 111 -9.16 13.51 2.86
C THR A 111 -10.45 13.75 3.62
N GLN A 112 -11.59 13.72 2.92
CA GLN A 112 -12.90 13.89 3.55
C GLN A 112 -13.16 12.83 4.62
N ALA A 113 -12.93 11.55 4.31
CA ALA A 113 -13.13 10.46 5.26
C ALA A 113 -12.22 10.56 6.48
N LEU A 114 -10.96 10.97 6.30
CA LEU A 114 -10.00 11.17 7.39
C LEU A 114 -10.44 12.31 8.32
N THR A 115 -10.86 13.45 7.76
CA THR A 115 -11.31 14.59 8.54
C THR A 115 -12.65 14.35 9.24
N GLU A 116 -13.58 13.61 8.63
CA GLU A 116 -14.85 13.24 9.26
C GLU A 116 -14.71 12.24 10.42
N ARG A 117 -13.74 11.33 10.34
CA ARG A 117 -13.58 10.23 11.31
C ARG A 117 -12.51 10.49 12.37
N PHE A 118 -11.50 11.29 12.04
CA PHE A 118 -10.28 11.49 12.82
C PHE A 118 -9.83 12.96 12.85
N ASP A 119 -10.77 13.90 12.92
CA ASP A 119 -10.51 15.35 12.90
C ASP A 119 -9.43 15.76 13.91
N TYR A 120 -9.47 15.19 15.13
CA TYR A 120 -8.52 15.46 16.22
C TYR A 120 -7.05 15.12 15.88
N ILE A 121 -6.80 14.33 14.84
CA ILE A 121 -5.45 14.02 14.35
C ILE A 121 -4.83 15.25 13.68
N PHE A 122 -5.65 16.07 13.01
CA PHE A 122 -5.24 17.20 12.18
C PHE A 122 -5.44 18.54 12.88
N GLU A 123 -6.50 18.67 13.69
CA GLU A 123 -6.84 19.89 14.40
C GLU A 123 -7.13 19.57 15.88
N ALA A 124 -6.57 20.41 16.78
CA ALA A 124 -6.86 20.24 18.20
C ALA A 124 -8.27 20.72 18.51
N PRO A 125 -9.16 19.92 19.13
CA PRO A 125 -10.43 20.39 19.61
C PRO A 125 -10.24 21.55 20.61
N GLU A 126 -11.20 22.47 20.66
CA GLU A 126 -11.18 23.59 21.60
C GLU A 126 -11.03 23.09 23.06
N GLY A 127 -10.06 23.62 23.78
CA GLY A 127 -9.74 23.20 25.16
C GLY A 127 -8.94 21.90 25.27
N SER A 128 -8.53 21.28 24.18
CA SER A 128 -7.68 20.09 24.19
C SER A 128 -6.25 20.42 24.64
N HIS A 129 -5.69 19.56 25.50
CA HIS A 129 -4.28 19.58 25.87
C HIS A 129 -3.41 18.73 24.91
N TYR A 130 -4.02 18.01 23.98
CA TYR A 130 -3.31 17.17 23.01
C TYR A 130 -3.15 17.92 21.68
N PRO A 131 -1.92 18.20 21.24
CA PRO A 131 -1.70 18.83 19.93
C PRO A 131 -2.06 17.87 18.79
N PRO A 132 -2.42 18.40 17.62
CA PRO A 132 -2.55 17.58 16.42
C PRO A 132 -1.22 16.93 16.07
N ILE A 133 -1.29 15.74 15.47
CA ILE A 133 -0.10 14.91 15.18
C ILE A 133 0.22 14.83 13.69
N ALA A 134 -0.68 15.24 12.81
CA ALA A 134 -0.48 15.16 11.38
C ALA A 134 -0.79 16.47 10.66
N ASP A 135 -0.11 16.68 9.54
CA ASP A 135 -0.38 17.74 8.57
C ASP A 135 -0.94 17.09 7.29
N LEU A 136 -2.18 17.44 6.95
CA LEU A 136 -2.89 16.85 5.83
C LEU A 136 -2.62 17.62 4.54
N HIS A 137 -2.13 16.92 3.53
CA HIS A 137 -1.82 17.44 2.20
C HIS A 137 -2.69 16.76 1.15
N ARG A 138 -3.07 17.51 0.13
CA ARG A 138 -3.82 16.97 -1.01
C ARG A 138 -2.90 16.22 -1.96
N LEU A 139 -3.32 15.02 -2.36
CA LEU A 139 -2.67 14.19 -3.36
C LEU A 139 -3.43 14.32 -4.69
N ASP A 140 -3.14 15.40 -5.41
CA ASP A 140 -3.80 15.74 -6.69
C ASP A 140 -2.85 15.50 -7.90
N GLY A 141 -1.74 14.81 -7.71
CA GLY A 141 -0.73 14.52 -8.72
C GLY A 141 0.49 13.83 -8.12
N PRO A 142 1.57 13.69 -8.89
CA PRO A 142 2.83 13.17 -8.38
C PRO A 142 3.32 13.96 -7.18
N VAL A 143 3.81 13.24 -6.17
CA VAL A 143 4.41 13.82 -4.98
C VAL A 143 5.82 13.29 -4.80
N THR A 144 6.73 14.16 -4.39
CA THR A 144 8.08 13.78 -3.99
C THR A 144 8.26 14.07 -2.51
N ILE A 145 8.67 13.04 -1.78
CA ILE A 145 8.98 13.12 -0.35
C ILE A 145 10.50 13.16 -0.21
N ASP A 146 11.00 14.26 0.31
CA ASP A 146 12.42 14.43 0.62
C ASP A 146 12.72 13.88 2.03
N GLY A 147 13.89 13.26 2.17
CA GLY A 147 14.38 12.72 3.43
C GLY A 147 15.87 12.42 3.37
N PRO A 148 16.46 11.95 4.48
CA PRO A 148 17.92 11.77 4.61
C PRO A 148 18.49 10.71 3.64
N GLY A 149 17.67 9.78 3.16
CA GLY A 149 18.05 8.79 2.15
C GLY A 149 17.93 9.28 0.71
N GLY A 150 17.48 10.54 0.51
CA GLY A 150 17.17 11.13 -0.79
C GLY A 150 15.68 11.00 -1.16
N ALA A 151 15.28 11.68 -2.20
CA ALA A 151 13.90 11.84 -2.60
C ALA A 151 13.24 10.53 -3.07
N LEU A 152 12.00 10.30 -2.63
CA LEU A 152 11.09 9.25 -3.11
C LEU A 152 9.92 9.89 -3.86
N SER A 153 9.75 9.55 -5.14
CA SER A 153 8.67 10.08 -5.97
C SER A 153 7.58 9.05 -6.16
N PHE A 154 6.34 9.45 -5.86
CA PHE A 154 5.12 8.66 -5.97
C PHE A 154 4.26 9.25 -7.09
N HIS A 155 3.89 8.43 -8.06
CA HIS A 155 2.99 8.80 -9.16
C HIS A 155 1.68 8.04 -8.98
N PRO A 156 0.66 8.65 -8.36
CA PRO A 156 -0.63 8.03 -8.14
C PRO A 156 -1.43 7.94 -9.44
N PHE A 157 -2.28 6.91 -9.52
CA PHE A 157 -3.28 6.75 -10.58
C PHE A 157 -4.55 6.13 -10.02
N ARG A 158 -5.70 6.58 -10.52
CA ARG A 158 -7.01 6.11 -10.07
C ARG A 158 -7.40 4.81 -10.73
N VAL A 159 -8.03 3.95 -9.93
CA VAL A 159 -8.66 2.71 -10.38
C VAL A 159 -10.04 2.55 -9.74
N PRO A 160 -11.01 1.94 -10.43
CA PRO A 160 -12.25 1.49 -9.82
C PRO A 160 -12.00 0.46 -8.72
N HIS A 161 -12.73 0.60 -7.61
CA HIS A 161 -12.73 -0.35 -6.51
C HIS A 161 -14.16 -0.49 -5.96
N GLY A 162 -14.96 -1.33 -6.58
CA GLY A 162 -16.40 -1.43 -6.29
C GLY A 162 -17.12 -0.11 -6.53
N GLY A 163 -17.75 0.41 -5.46
CA GLY A 163 -18.49 1.69 -5.50
C GLY A 163 -17.65 2.96 -5.30
N ILE A 164 -16.33 2.82 -5.12
CA ILE A 164 -15.40 3.93 -4.91
C ILE A 164 -14.22 3.86 -5.88
N THR A 165 -13.35 4.86 -5.83
CA THR A 165 -12.02 4.82 -6.45
C THR A 165 -10.95 4.56 -5.40
N ALA A 166 -9.90 3.82 -5.78
CA ALA A 166 -8.68 3.68 -5.04
C ALA A 166 -7.49 4.19 -5.85
N LEU A 167 -6.35 4.40 -5.21
CA LEU A 167 -5.11 4.80 -5.87
C LEU A 167 -4.15 3.62 -5.95
N GLY A 168 -3.61 3.40 -7.15
CA GLY A 168 -2.36 2.72 -7.36
C GLY A 168 -1.20 3.71 -7.42
N PHE A 169 0.02 3.23 -7.27
CA PHE A 169 1.21 4.05 -7.23
C PHE A 169 2.33 3.48 -8.10
N ARG A 170 2.94 4.32 -8.96
CA ARG A 170 4.23 4.05 -9.54
C ARG A 170 5.32 4.70 -8.69
N ILE A 171 6.34 3.93 -8.29
CA ILE A 171 7.43 4.36 -7.40
C ILE A 171 8.75 3.81 -7.99
N GLY A 172 9.44 4.61 -8.79
CA GLY A 172 10.61 4.12 -9.53
C GLY A 172 10.26 2.88 -10.39
N GLY A 173 10.96 1.77 -10.17
CA GLY A 173 10.70 0.48 -10.82
C GLY A 173 9.49 -0.30 -10.27
N LEU A 174 8.82 0.17 -9.21
CA LEU A 174 7.71 -0.52 -8.55
C LEU A 174 6.36 0.03 -8.97
N VAL A 175 5.37 -0.86 -9.17
CA VAL A 175 3.93 -0.54 -9.13
C VAL A 175 3.31 -1.22 -7.92
N TYR A 176 2.54 -0.47 -7.13
CA TYR A 176 1.76 -0.98 -6.01
C TYR A 176 0.27 -0.66 -6.20
N LEU A 177 -0.55 -1.69 -6.28
CA LEU A 177 -1.99 -1.61 -6.54
C LEU A 177 -2.72 -2.56 -5.58
N PRO A 178 -2.98 -2.12 -4.33
CA PRO A 178 -3.51 -3.00 -3.28
C PRO A 178 -4.95 -3.42 -3.47
N ASP A 179 -5.80 -2.52 -4.01
CA ASP A 179 -7.23 -2.72 -4.13
C ASP A 179 -7.71 -2.22 -5.51
N VAL A 180 -8.29 -3.11 -6.31
CA VAL A 180 -8.71 -2.78 -7.67
C VAL A 180 -9.76 -3.77 -8.20
N SER A 181 -10.80 -3.28 -8.84
CA SER A 181 -11.75 -4.12 -9.59
C SER A 181 -11.51 -4.11 -11.10
N GLU A 182 -10.92 -3.01 -11.61
CA GLU A 182 -10.62 -2.80 -13.03
C GLU A 182 -9.44 -1.86 -13.20
N ILE A 183 -8.57 -2.11 -14.16
CA ILE A 183 -7.50 -1.18 -14.55
C ILE A 183 -7.93 -0.44 -15.81
N PRO A 184 -8.25 0.87 -15.73
CA PRO A 184 -8.63 1.65 -16.90
C PRO A 184 -7.46 1.81 -17.86
N GLU A 185 -7.73 1.96 -19.17
CA GLU A 185 -6.69 2.09 -20.18
C GLU A 185 -5.74 3.27 -19.93
N SER A 186 -6.23 4.35 -19.31
CA SER A 186 -5.40 5.51 -18.92
C SER A 186 -4.34 5.19 -17.87
N ALA A 187 -4.51 4.15 -17.05
CA ALA A 187 -3.57 3.77 -16.00
C ALA A 187 -2.40 2.91 -16.51
N TRP A 188 -2.57 2.19 -17.62
CA TRP A 188 -1.55 1.27 -18.14
C TRP A 188 -0.20 1.90 -18.41
N PRO A 189 -0.09 3.13 -18.94
CA PRO A 189 1.21 3.78 -19.13
C PRO A 189 2.03 3.97 -17.84
N LEU A 190 1.38 3.98 -16.66
CA LEU A 190 2.07 4.02 -15.36
C LEU A 190 2.44 2.63 -14.84
N ILE A 191 1.83 1.57 -15.35
CA ILE A 191 2.06 0.18 -14.93
C ILE A 191 3.12 -0.47 -15.79
N GLU A 192 3.03 -0.31 -17.11
CA GLU A 192 3.93 -0.91 -18.08
C GLU A 192 5.40 -0.51 -17.85
N GLY A 193 6.31 -1.44 -18.12
CA GLY A 193 7.74 -1.23 -17.94
C GLY A 193 8.19 -1.08 -16.48
N ALA A 194 7.38 -1.48 -15.51
CA ALA A 194 7.84 -1.65 -14.13
C ALA A 194 8.74 -2.89 -14.00
N GLU A 195 9.64 -2.86 -13.03
CA GLU A 195 10.46 -4.01 -12.68
C GLU A 195 9.67 -5.01 -11.83
N THR A 196 8.74 -4.49 -11.02
CA THR A 196 7.86 -5.30 -10.17
C THR A 196 6.47 -4.68 -10.13
N PHE A 197 5.45 -5.52 -10.27
CA PHE A 197 4.05 -5.15 -10.11
C PHE A 197 3.43 -5.91 -8.94
N ILE A 198 3.13 -5.21 -7.83
CA ILE A 198 2.37 -5.74 -6.69
C ILE A 198 0.89 -5.45 -6.96
N CYS A 199 0.09 -6.49 -7.17
CA CYS A 199 -1.29 -6.42 -7.66
C CYS A 199 -2.26 -7.13 -6.71
N ASP A 200 -3.43 -6.51 -6.48
CA ASP A 200 -4.58 -7.14 -5.81
C ASP A 200 -4.93 -8.50 -6.46
N ALA A 201 -5.11 -9.51 -5.63
CA ALA A 201 -5.56 -10.85 -6.03
C ALA A 201 -6.35 -11.47 -4.87
N LEU A 202 -7.55 -10.98 -4.65
CA LEU A 202 -8.32 -11.28 -3.44
C LEU A 202 -8.54 -12.78 -3.23
N ARG A 203 -9.05 -13.48 -4.25
CA ARG A 203 -9.47 -14.88 -4.17
C ARG A 203 -9.53 -15.53 -5.56
N PRO A 204 -9.67 -16.88 -5.65
CA PRO A 204 -9.79 -17.54 -6.95
C PRO A 204 -11.01 -17.09 -7.76
N GLU A 205 -12.15 -16.91 -7.09
CA GLU A 205 -13.44 -16.60 -7.70
C GLU A 205 -13.64 -15.09 -7.91
N PRO A 206 -14.35 -14.65 -8.96
CA PRO A 206 -14.65 -13.24 -9.23
C PRO A 206 -15.27 -12.52 -8.01
N HIS A 207 -14.94 -11.24 -7.88
CA HIS A 207 -15.44 -10.35 -6.83
C HIS A 207 -15.84 -9.01 -7.43
N PRO A 208 -16.92 -8.34 -6.95
CA PRO A 208 -17.40 -7.10 -7.55
C PRO A 208 -16.50 -5.87 -7.32
N SER A 209 -15.63 -5.91 -6.32
CA SER A 209 -14.76 -4.78 -5.95
C SER A 209 -13.25 -5.06 -5.98
N HIS A 210 -12.85 -6.30 -6.23
CA HIS A 210 -11.45 -6.71 -6.23
C HIS A 210 -11.11 -7.59 -7.42
N ALA A 211 -9.85 -7.59 -7.81
CA ALA A 211 -9.32 -8.57 -8.74
C ALA A 211 -9.40 -9.99 -8.15
N HIS A 212 -9.73 -10.95 -8.98
CA HIS A 212 -9.56 -12.36 -8.66
C HIS A 212 -8.25 -12.89 -9.26
N LEU A 213 -7.81 -14.06 -8.84
CA LEU A 213 -6.50 -14.60 -9.19
C LEU A 213 -6.23 -14.58 -10.71
N ALA A 214 -7.13 -15.13 -11.53
CA ALA A 214 -6.92 -15.18 -12.98
C ALA A 214 -6.80 -13.78 -13.59
N GLN A 215 -7.61 -12.83 -13.15
CA GLN A 215 -7.56 -11.45 -13.62
C GLN A 215 -6.24 -10.77 -13.25
N ALA A 216 -5.75 -10.97 -12.02
CA ALA A 216 -4.46 -10.44 -11.58
C ALA A 216 -3.29 -11.00 -12.42
N LEU A 217 -3.33 -12.31 -12.73
CA LEU A 217 -2.32 -12.95 -13.60
C LEU A 217 -2.35 -12.34 -15.00
N ASP A 218 -3.52 -12.17 -15.60
CA ASP A 218 -3.67 -11.55 -16.94
C ASP A 218 -3.13 -10.11 -16.96
N TRP A 219 -3.36 -9.33 -15.91
CA TRP A 219 -2.85 -7.96 -15.79
C TRP A 219 -1.32 -7.91 -15.63
N ILE A 220 -0.75 -8.82 -14.83
CA ILE A 220 0.69 -8.91 -14.67
C ILE A 220 1.35 -9.29 -16.01
N GLU A 221 0.81 -10.27 -16.73
CA GLU A 221 1.30 -10.64 -18.06
C GLU A 221 1.18 -9.46 -19.05
N ARG A 222 0.03 -8.79 -19.11
CA ARG A 222 -0.17 -7.61 -19.96
C ARG A 222 0.84 -6.51 -19.66
N SER A 223 1.19 -6.29 -18.38
CA SER A 223 2.12 -5.23 -17.97
C SER A 223 3.54 -5.41 -18.51
N GLY A 224 3.91 -6.65 -18.86
CA GLY A 224 5.26 -7.02 -19.27
C GLY A 224 6.29 -6.90 -18.14
N CYS A 225 5.84 -6.81 -16.87
CA CYS A 225 6.73 -6.73 -15.72
C CYS A 225 7.47 -8.07 -15.50
N PRO A 226 8.79 -8.07 -15.30
CA PRO A 226 9.55 -9.29 -15.08
C PRO A 226 9.25 -9.98 -13.74
N ARG A 227 8.58 -9.29 -12.82
CA ARG A 227 8.16 -9.84 -11.52
C ARG A 227 6.75 -9.37 -11.18
N GLY A 228 5.85 -10.32 -10.92
CA GLY A 228 4.54 -10.11 -10.33
C GLY A 228 4.51 -10.51 -8.86
N VAL A 229 3.76 -9.77 -8.03
CA VAL A 229 3.54 -10.11 -6.62
C VAL A 229 2.06 -9.93 -6.31
N LEU A 230 1.41 -11.01 -5.84
CA LEU A 230 -0.01 -11.00 -5.51
C LEU A 230 -0.21 -10.54 -4.07
N THR A 231 -1.09 -9.57 -3.84
CA THR A 231 -1.40 -9.02 -2.50
C THR A 231 -2.90 -9.04 -2.21
N ASN A 232 -3.33 -8.54 -1.05
CA ASN A 232 -4.73 -8.47 -0.62
C ASN A 232 -5.45 -9.82 -0.54
N MET A 233 -4.70 -10.88 -0.23
CA MET A 233 -5.17 -12.24 -0.34
C MET A 233 -6.08 -12.67 0.82
N HIS A 234 -7.21 -13.26 0.45
CA HIS A 234 -8.23 -13.81 1.34
C HIS A 234 -7.82 -15.16 1.98
N ILE A 235 -8.62 -15.65 2.92
CA ILE A 235 -8.44 -16.99 3.54
C ILE A 235 -8.56 -18.17 2.57
N ASP A 236 -8.99 -17.93 1.33
CA ASP A 236 -9.11 -18.93 0.26
C ASP A 236 -7.84 -19.04 -0.60
N MET A 237 -6.80 -18.28 -0.27
CA MET A 237 -5.55 -18.16 -1.02
C MET A 237 -4.38 -18.76 -0.21
N ASP A 238 -4.32 -20.08 -0.11
CA ASP A 238 -3.14 -20.74 0.50
C ASP A 238 -1.87 -20.42 -0.27
N TYR A 239 -0.80 -20.07 0.44
CA TYR A 239 0.46 -19.64 -0.16
C TYR A 239 1.05 -20.68 -1.14
N ASN A 240 1.11 -21.95 -0.71
CA ASN A 240 1.72 -23.00 -1.52
C ASN A 240 0.83 -23.40 -2.70
N GLU A 241 -0.50 -23.38 -2.52
CA GLU A 241 -1.43 -23.66 -3.60
C GLU A 241 -1.40 -22.57 -4.68
N VAL A 242 -1.32 -21.29 -4.27
CA VAL A 242 -1.15 -20.17 -5.21
C VAL A 242 0.19 -20.28 -5.93
N MET A 243 1.30 -20.54 -5.22
CA MET A 243 2.61 -20.76 -5.83
C MET A 243 2.61 -21.86 -6.89
N ALA A 244 1.87 -22.94 -6.67
CA ALA A 244 1.78 -24.06 -7.61
C ALA A 244 0.94 -23.74 -8.86
N GLN A 245 0.11 -22.69 -8.82
CA GLN A 245 -0.79 -22.30 -9.90
C GLN A 245 -0.29 -21.08 -10.69
N THR A 246 0.77 -20.41 -10.21
CA THR A 246 1.31 -19.20 -10.84
C THR A 246 2.59 -19.49 -11.63
N PRO A 247 2.87 -18.74 -12.71
CA PRO A 247 4.17 -18.77 -13.38
C PRO A 247 5.33 -18.42 -12.44
N ASP A 248 6.54 -18.91 -12.72
CA ASP A 248 7.72 -18.75 -11.85
C ASP A 248 8.06 -17.28 -11.50
N HIS A 249 7.67 -16.33 -12.34
CA HIS A 249 7.94 -14.91 -12.13
C HIS A 249 6.82 -14.20 -11.33
N ILE A 250 5.74 -14.91 -10.94
CA ILE A 250 4.63 -14.38 -10.15
C ILE A 250 4.55 -15.10 -8.82
N LEU A 251 4.68 -14.35 -7.73
CA LEU A 251 4.73 -14.88 -6.38
C LEU A 251 3.56 -14.36 -5.52
N PRO A 252 2.93 -15.18 -4.67
CA PRO A 252 2.10 -14.65 -3.61
C PRO A 252 2.95 -13.90 -2.60
N ALA A 253 2.47 -12.75 -2.12
CA ALA A 253 3.13 -12.01 -1.06
C ALA A 253 3.04 -12.75 0.30
N HIS A 254 3.89 -12.35 1.22
CA HIS A 254 3.76 -12.64 2.64
C HIS A 254 4.20 -11.42 3.45
N ASP A 255 3.73 -11.29 4.67
CA ASP A 255 4.14 -10.22 5.57
C ASP A 255 5.66 -10.26 5.79
N GLY A 256 6.30 -9.11 5.68
CA GLY A 256 7.76 -8.97 5.76
C GLY A 256 8.51 -9.27 4.44
N MET A 257 7.81 -9.52 3.32
CA MET A 257 8.47 -9.69 2.01
C MET A 257 9.14 -8.39 1.58
N VAL A 258 10.43 -8.47 1.24
CA VAL A 258 11.24 -7.34 0.77
C VAL A 258 11.45 -7.44 -0.73
N ILE A 259 11.27 -6.31 -1.41
CA ILE A 259 11.43 -6.15 -2.86
C ILE A 259 12.36 -4.97 -3.08
N GLU A 260 13.38 -5.15 -3.90
CA GLU A 260 14.29 -4.07 -4.30
C GLU A 260 14.08 -3.76 -5.78
N VAL A 261 14.00 -2.47 -6.11
CA VAL A 261 13.84 -1.95 -7.47
C VAL A 261 14.69 -0.71 -7.70
N SER A 262 14.84 -0.33 -8.96
CA SER A 262 15.52 0.92 -9.34
C SER A 262 14.76 2.13 -8.79
N ALA A 263 15.50 3.13 -8.31
CA ALA A 263 14.94 4.43 -7.94
C ALA A 263 14.60 5.32 -9.16
N LYS A 264 15.05 4.95 -10.35
CA LYS A 264 14.73 5.71 -11.56
C LYS A 264 13.29 5.43 -11.97
N THR A 265 12.48 6.46 -11.98
CA THR A 265 11.19 6.43 -12.67
C THR A 265 11.51 6.52 -14.17
N PRO A 266 11.03 5.59 -15.01
CA PRO A 266 11.15 5.75 -16.45
C PRO A 266 10.47 7.06 -16.88
N SER A 267 10.80 7.58 -18.08
CA SER A 267 10.10 8.73 -18.63
C SER A 267 8.62 8.39 -18.79
N LEU A 268 7.82 8.88 -17.85
CA LEU A 268 6.38 8.71 -17.89
C LEU A 268 5.77 9.65 -18.94
N PRO A 269 4.70 9.25 -19.62
CA PRO A 269 3.99 10.16 -20.50
C PRO A 269 3.53 11.39 -19.72
N PRO A 270 3.41 12.57 -20.37
CA PRO A 270 2.87 13.75 -19.71
C PRO A 270 1.52 13.39 -19.11
N MET A 271 1.33 13.69 -17.82
CA MET A 271 0.12 13.36 -17.09
C MET A 271 -1.12 13.85 -17.85
N MET A 272 -1.97 12.92 -18.21
CA MET A 272 -3.32 13.28 -18.65
C MET A 272 -4.10 13.74 -17.40
N ALA A 273 -4.85 14.83 -17.52
CA ALA A 273 -5.65 15.42 -16.44
C ALA A 273 -6.66 14.43 -15.81
N ASP A 274 -6.90 13.30 -16.46
CA ASP A 274 -7.88 12.28 -16.06
C ASP A 274 -7.29 11.14 -15.19
N LEU A 275 -6.01 11.22 -14.80
CA LEU A 275 -5.37 10.18 -13.98
C LEU A 275 -5.59 10.37 -12.47
N LEU A 276 -6.11 11.55 -12.05
CA LEU A 276 -6.38 11.90 -10.65
C LEU A 276 -7.74 12.54 -10.47
#